data_c1d413c118b5f357aa77b049d7762ef8
#
_entry.id   c1d413c118b5f357aa77b049d7762ef8
#
_cell.length_a   1.000
_cell.length_b   1.000
_cell.length_c   1.000
_cell.angle_alpha   90.00
_cell.angle_beta   90.00
_cell.angle_gamma   90.00
#
_symmetry.space_group_name_H-M   'P 1'
#
loop_
_entity.id
_entity.type
_entity.pdbx_description
1 polymer ?
#
loop_
_entity_poly.entity_id
_entity_poly.type
_entity_poly.pdbx_seq_one_letter_code
_entity_poly.pdbx_strand_id
1 'polypeptide(L)'
;MNIRVIVFSAIALAGTAGLLVTGLSGAGNERGGHDEGDDEVHEHEVVRGMAEQGDILSLEQILKNARQHRAGRVLETELEEKRGELMYEVEILDDNGEVWEMKLDARSGELLEEELED
;
A
#
# COMPACT_ATOMS: atom_id res chain seq x y z
N MET A 1 6.96 7.79 17.66
CA MET A 1 6.93 6.44 17.07
C MET A 1 6.36 6.57 15.67
N ASN A 2 7.10 6.10 14.68
CA ASN A 2 6.66 6.17 13.28
C ASN A 2 5.95 4.86 12.94
N ILE A 3 4.69 4.95 12.52
CA ILE A 3 3.89 3.80 12.11
C ILE A 3 3.69 3.91 10.60
N ARG A 4 3.98 2.83 9.88
CA ARG A 4 3.75 2.71 8.45
C ARG A 4 2.81 1.54 8.19
N VAL A 5 1.78 1.79 7.45
CA VAL A 5 0.78 0.79 7.07
C VAL A 5 0.67 0.76 5.55
N ILE A 6 0.97 -0.39 4.95
CA ILE A 6 0.78 -0.58 3.51
C ILE A 6 -0.71 -0.80 3.27
N VAL A 7 -1.37 0.15 2.62
CA VAL A 7 -2.80 0.12 2.34
C VAL A 7 -3.08 -0.55 0.99
N PHE A 8 -2.15 -0.43 0.06
CA PHE A 8 -2.25 -0.99 -1.28
C PHE A 8 -0.87 -1.27 -1.84
N SER A 9 -0.63 -2.47 -2.35
CA SER A 9 0.57 -2.81 -3.09
C SER A 9 0.17 -3.56 -4.37
N ALA A 10 0.53 -2.98 -5.50
CA ALA A 10 0.36 -3.59 -6.82
C ALA A 10 1.64 -4.28 -7.30
N ILE A 11 2.64 -4.38 -6.44
CA ILE A 11 3.84 -5.15 -6.73
C ILE A 11 3.45 -6.63 -6.67
N ALA A 12 2.83 -7.10 -7.74
CA ALA A 12 2.79 -8.52 -7.99
C ALA A 12 4.24 -8.92 -8.26
N LEU A 13 4.84 -9.62 -7.32
CA LEU A 13 6.00 -10.42 -7.65
C LEU A 13 5.59 -11.30 -8.83
N ALA A 14 6.14 -11.01 -10.00
CA ALA A 14 6.09 -11.92 -11.11
C ALA A 14 6.86 -13.16 -10.69
N GLY A 15 6.15 -14.03 -9.97
CA GLY A 15 6.63 -15.36 -9.64
C GLY A 15 6.87 -16.07 -10.93
N THR A 16 8.12 -16.32 -11.22
CA THR A 16 8.56 -17.22 -12.24
C THR A 16 7.73 -18.50 -12.17
N ALA A 17 7.11 -18.81 -13.28
CA ALA A 17 6.49 -20.10 -13.50
C ALA A 17 7.53 -21.19 -13.24
N GLY A 18 7.48 -21.75 -12.05
CA GLY A 18 8.30 -22.88 -11.63
C GLY A 18 7.50 -24.14 -11.66
N LEU A 19 7.73 -24.88 -12.69
CA LEU A 19 7.79 -26.34 -12.75
C LEU A 19 6.80 -27.14 -11.91
N LEU A 20 5.85 -27.75 -12.61
CA LEU A 20 5.12 -28.94 -12.19
C LEU A 20 6.09 -30.02 -11.71
N VAL A 21 6.08 -30.32 -10.44
CA VAL A 21 6.55 -31.58 -9.91
C VAL A 21 5.35 -32.32 -9.36
N THR A 22 4.89 -33.28 -10.13
CA THR A 22 4.03 -34.34 -9.61
C THR A 22 4.84 -35.21 -8.67
N GLY A 23 4.55 -35.15 -7.40
CA GLY A 23 5.17 -36.00 -6.39
C GLY A 23 4.15 -36.37 -5.32
N LEU A 24 3.84 -37.60 -5.31
CA LEU A 24 2.97 -38.39 -4.46
C LEU A 24 3.19 -38.21 -2.96
N SER A 25 2.05 -38.09 -2.23
CA SER A 25 1.72 -38.61 -0.90
C SER A 25 2.75 -38.57 0.21
N GLY A 26 2.33 -37.87 1.26
CA GLY A 26 2.87 -37.98 2.59
C GLY A 26 1.98 -37.22 3.56
N ALA A 27 1.13 -37.95 4.30
CA ALA A 27 0.40 -37.38 5.40
C ALA A 27 1.37 -36.91 6.47
N GLY A 28 1.55 -35.61 6.59
CA GLY A 28 2.29 -34.98 7.65
C GLY A 28 1.46 -33.83 8.20
N ASN A 29 0.87 -34.04 9.35
CA ASN A 29 0.13 -33.06 10.10
C ASN A 29 1.17 -32.08 10.72
N GLU A 30 1.47 -31.02 10.03
CA GLU A 30 2.29 -29.94 10.55
C GLU A 30 1.42 -28.71 10.79
N ARG A 31 1.01 -28.54 12.04
CA ARG A 31 0.44 -27.31 12.55
C ARG A 31 1.56 -26.27 12.68
N GLY A 32 1.61 -25.36 11.77
CA GLY A 32 2.52 -24.23 11.79
C GLY A 32 1.99 -23.14 10.87
N GLY A 33 0.73 -22.75 11.09
CA GLY A 33 0.19 -21.58 10.43
C GLY A 33 0.69 -20.34 11.16
N HIS A 34 1.72 -19.69 10.67
CA HIS A 34 1.89 -18.28 10.93
C HIS A 34 0.89 -17.56 10.04
N ASP A 35 -0.16 -17.07 10.67
CA ASP A 35 -1.16 -16.21 10.06
C ASP A 35 -0.55 -14.81 9.79
N GLU A 36 0.24 -14.72 8.74
CA GLU A 36 0.71 -13.41 8.25
C GLU A 36 -0.42 -12.62 7.58
N GLY A 37 -1.57 -13.25 7.37
CA GLY A 37 -2.73 -12.61 6.75
C GLY A 37 -3.60 -11.80 7.72
N ASP A 38 -3.58 -12.10 8.99
CA ASP A 38 -4.45 -11.44 9.96
C ASP A 38 -4.02 -10.00 10.26
N ASP A 39 -2.72 -9.72 10.26
CA ASP A 39 -2.19 -8.40 10.55
C ASP A 39 -2.54 -7.40 9.43
N GLU A 40 -2.44 -7.79 8.17
CA GLU A 40 -2.78 -6.93 7.03
C GLU A 40 -4.27 -6.57 7.01
N VAL A 41 -5.15 -7.53 7.35
CA VAL A 41 -6.59 -7.29 7.41
C VAL A 41 -6.94 -6.26 8.49
N HIS A 42 -6.31 -6.37 9.65
CA HIS A 42 -6.52 -5.42 10.75
C HIS A 42 -6.04 -4.00 10.39
N GLU A 43 -4.92 -3.87 9.72
CA GLU A 43 -4.39 -2.58 9.28
C GLU A 43 -5.33 -1.88 8.30
N HIS A 44 -5.88 -2.61 7.32
CA HIS A 44 -6.86 -2.08 6.38
C HIS A 44 -8.16 -1.64 7.07
N GLU A 45 -8.61 -2.39 8.06
CA GLU A 45 -9.80 -2.04 8.84
C GLU A 45 -9.60 -0.77 9.68
N VAL A 46 -8.43 -0.59 10.28
CA VAL A 46 -8.07 0.61 11.03
C VAL A 46 -8.10 1.84 10.13
N VAL A 47 -7.46 1.78 8.97
CA VAL A 47 -7.44 2.87 8.00
C VAL A 47 -8.85 3.20 7.51
N ARG A 48 -9.66 2.19 7.21
CA ARG A 48 -11.06 2.38 6.82
C ARG A 48 -11.86 3.06 7.93
N GLY A 49 -11.70 2.60 9.17
CA GLY A 49 -12.36 3.19 10.33
C GLY A 49 -12.02 4.66 10.53
N MET A 50 -10.76 5.02 10.37
CA MET A 50 -10.32 6.43 10.44
C MET A 50 -10.95 7.28 9.33
N ALA A 51 -11.06 6.75 8.12
CA ALA A 51 -11.71 7.43 7.00
C ALA A 51 -13.22 7.60 7.24
N GLU A 52 -13.89 6.57 7.74
CA GLU A 52 -15.32 6.60 8.06
C GLU A 52 -15.63 7.58 9.20
N GLN A 53 -14.74 7.75 10.14
CA GLN A 53 -14.86 8.73 11.23
C GLN A 53 -14.53 10.16 10.78
N GLY A 54 -14.00 10.36 9.60
CA GLY A 54 -13.60 11.64 9.07
C GLY A 54 -12.25 12.15 9.57
N ASP A 55 -11.46 11.31 10.22
CA ASP A 55 -10.11 11.65 10.70
C ASP A 55 -9.12 11.84 9.56
N ILE A 56 -9.30 11.06 8.50
CA ILE A 56 -8.53 11.12 7.26
C ILE A 56 -9.46 11.04 6.04
N LEU A 57 -8.96 11.46 4.89
CA LEU A 57 -9.66 11.27 3.62
C LEU A 57 -9.68 9.78 3.24
N SER A 58 -10.68 9.39 2.46
CA SER A 58 -10.72 8.04 1.90
C SER A 58 -9.57 7.81 0.93
N LEU A 59 -9.17 6.55 0.79
CA LEU A 59 -8.12 6.18 -0.17
C LEU A 59 -8.45 6.63 -1.60
N GLU A 60 -9.72 6.52 -2.00
CA GLU A 60 -10.18 6.98 -3.32
C GLU A 60 -9.92 8.47 -3.55
N GLN A 61 -10.17 9.30 -2.55
CA GLN A 61 -9.90 10.74 -2.62
C GLN A 61 -8.41 11.05 -2.68
N ILE A 62 -7.61 10.35 -1.89
CA ILE A 62 -6.14 10.48 -1.90
C ILE A 62 -5.58 10.10 -3.27
N LEU A 63 -6.00 8.98 -3.84
CA LEU A 63 -5.53 8.53 -5.15
C LEU A 63 -5.98 9.46 -6.27
N LYS A 64 -7.18 10.02 -6.15
CA LYS A 64 -7.69 11.03 -7.10
C LYS A 64 -6.82 12.29 -7.06
N ASN A 65 -6.49 12.77 -5.87
CA ASN A 65 -5.61 13.93 -5.69
C ASN A 65 -4.20 13.66 -6.23
N ALA A 66 -3.63 12.51 -5.92
CA ALA A 66 -2.32 12.11 -6.44
C ALA A 66 -2.28 12.11 -7.97
N ARG A 67 -3.30 11.54 -8.61
CA ARG A 67 -3.40 11.47 -10.08
C ARG A 67 -3.61 12.83 -10.74
N GLN A 68 -4.15 13.82 -10.05
CA GLN A 68 -4.25 15.20 -10.54
C GLN A 68 -2.88 15.86 -10.64
N HIS A 69 -1.95 15.50 -9.77
CA HIS A 69 -0.57 15.98 -9.81
C HIS A 69 0.26 15.20 -10.81
N ARG A 70 0.05 13.90 -10.89
CA ARG A 70 0.78 13.04 -11.80
C ARG A 70 -0.08 11.86 -12.27
N ALA A 71 -0.33 11.84 -13.57
CA ALA A 71 -1.04 10.73 -14.21
C ALA A 71 -0.18 9.48 -14.24
N GLY A 72 -0.79 8.33 -14.06
CA GLY A 72 -0.11 7.05 -14.11
C GLY A 72 -0.81 5.97 -13.31
N ARG A 73 -0.14 4.83 -13.19
CA ARG A 73 -0.62 3.69 -12.43
C ARG A 73 -0.08 3.72 -11.01
N VAL A 74 -0.96 3.62 -10.04
CA VAL A 74 -0.58 3.51 -8.64
C VAL A 74 0.05 2.13 -8.38
N LEU A 75 1.27 2.12 -7.87
CA LEU A 75 2.01 0.90 -7.53
C LEU A 75 1.83 0.52 -6.07
N GLU A 76 1.89 1.51 -5.19
CA GLU A 76 1.84 1.31 -3.75
C GLU A 76 1.24 2.52 -3.07
N THR A 77 0.55 2.29 -1.97
CA THR A 77 0.07 3.35 -1.08
C THR A 77 0.28 2.93 0.36
N GLU A 78 0.96 3.77 1.12
CA GLU A 78 1.21 3.58 2.55
C GLU A 78 0.59 4.73 3.34
N LEU A 79 0.01 4.42 4.49
CA LEU A 79 -0.35 5.40 5.50
C LEU A 79 0.79 5.46 6.52
N GLU A 80 1.35 6.64 6.71
CA GLU A 80 2.47 6.88 7.61
C GLU A 80 2.05 7.86 8.70
N GLU A 81 2.36 7.53 9.95
CA GLU A 81 2.25 8.44 11.07
C GLU A 81 3.64 8.84 11.54
N LYS A 82 3.88 10.14 11.57
CA LYS A 82 5.13 10.72 12.04
C LYS A 82 4.82 11.91 12.93
N ARG A 83 5.20 11.80 14.21
CA ARG A 83 4.98 12.87 15.21
C ARG A 83 3.52 13.32 15.32
N GLY A 84 2.58 12.37 15.22
CA GLY A 84 1.15 12.64 15.26
C GLY A 84 0.57 13.16 13.96
N GLU A 85 1.37 13.37 12.92
CA GLU A 85 0.93 13.75 11.60
C GLU A 85 0.72 12.51 10.73
N LEU A 86 -0.43 12.44 10.07
CA LEU A 86 -0.80 11.36 9.18
C LEU A 86 -0.60 11.78 7.72
N MET A 87 0.17 10.98 7.00
CA MET A 87 0.48 11.20 5.58
C MET A 87 0.27 9.93 4.79
N TYR A 88 -0.20 10.08 3.55
CA TYR A 88 -0.16 9.01 2.56
C TYR A 88 1.06 9.17 1.68
N GLU A 89 1.78 8.08 1.50
CA GLU A 89 2.84 7.96 0.51
C GLU A 89 2.29 7.13 -0.65
N VAL A 90 2.32 7.69 -1.84
CA VAL A 90 1.78 7.08 -3.05
C VAL A 90 2.89 6.97 -4.09
N GLU A 91 3.13 5.75 -4.57
CA GLU A 91 4.03 5.52 -5.70
C GLU A 91 3.23 5.41 -6.99
N ILE A 92 3.60 6.19 -7.99
CA ILE A 92 2.98 6.20 -9.31
C ILE A 92 4.02 5.91 -10.39
N LEU A 93 3.70 4.95 -11.26
CA LEU A 93 4.43 4.69 -12.49
C LEU A 93 3.80 5.52 -13.60
N ASP A 94 4.57 6.46 -14.17
CA ASP A 94 4.10 7.32 -15.24
C ASP A 94 4.25 6.66 -16.63
N ASP A 95 3.78 7.36 -17.67
CA ASP A 95 3.84 6.87 -19.05
C ASP A 95 5.26 6.79 -19.63
N ASN A 96 6.22 7.45 -18.99
CA ASN A 96 7.63 7.40 -19.36
C ASN A 96 8.38 6.22 -18.72
N GLY A 97 7.69 5.44 -17.87
CA GLY A 97 8.30 4.35 -17.11
C GLY A 97 9.05 4.81 -15.87
N GLU A 98 8.82 6.04 -15.44
CA GLU A 98 9.42 6.60 -14.22
C GLU A 98 8.49 6.39 -13.04
N VAL A 99 9.07 6.07 -11.88
CA VAL A 99 8.35 5.90 -10.62
C VAL A 99 8.50 7.17 -9.80
N TRP A 100 7.36 7.72 -9.41
CA TRP A 100 7.29 8.92 -8.59
C TRP A 100 6.71 8.58 -7.23
N GLU A 101 7.38 9.05 -6.19
CA GLU A 101 6.90 8.99 -4.82
C GLU A 101 6.27 10.33 -4.44
N MET A 102 5.06 10.30 -3.96
CA MET A 102 4.29 11.47 -3.55
C MET A 102 3.85 11.32 -2.11
N LYS A 103 4.02 12.37 -1.33
CA LYS A 103 3.50 12.44 0.03
C LYS A 103 2.35 13.44 0.09
N LEU A 104 1.21 12.98 0.55
CA LEU A 104 0.00 13.79 0.69
C LEU A 104 -0.43 13.81 2.15
N ASP A 105 -0.89 14.95 2.62
CA ASP A 105 -1.52 15.04 3.93
C ASP A 105 -2.78 14.18 3.96
N ALA A 106 -2.88 13.29 4.94
CA ALA A 106 -3.99 12.34 5.01
C ALA A 106 -5.34 12.99 5.35
N ARG A 107 -5.33 14.15 5.98
CA ARG A 107 -6.54 14.87 6.36
C ARG A 107 -7.03 15.82 5.28
N SER A 108 -6.13 16.57 4.67
CA SER A 108 -6.45 17.57 3.65
C SER A 108 -6.32 17.06 2.21
N GLY A 109 -5.50 16.04 1.99
CA GLY A 109 -5.15 15.55 0.66
C GLY A 109 -4.15 16.44 -0.08
N GLU A 110 -3.57 17.43 0.60
CA GLU A 110 -2.59 18.34 0.01
C GLU A 110 -1.29 17.61 -0.31
N LEU A 111 -0.73 17.88 -1.49
CA LEU A 111 0.58 17.37 -1.86
C LEU A 111 1.67 18.09 -1.04
N LEU A 112 2.44 17.31 -0.27
CA LEU A 112 3.52 17.82 0.57
C LEU A 112 4.87 17.68 -0.09
N GLU A 113 5.09 16.59 -0.80
CA GLU A 113 6.37 16.26 -1.43
C GLU A 113 6.16 15.39 -2.66
N GLU A 114 6.98 15.58 -3.66
CA GLU A 114 7.02 14.75 -4.87
C GLU A 114 8.46 14.52 -5.27
N GLU A 115 8.87 13.28 -5.38
CA GLU A 115 10.23 12.88 -5.76
C GLU A 115 10.21 11.82 -6.85
N LEU A 116 11.17 11.93 -7.77
CA LEU A 116 11.46 10.85 -8.72
C LEU A 116 12.27 9.78 -7.99
N GLU A 117 11.77 8.57 -8.01
CA GLU A 117 12.44 7.43 -7.42
C GLU A 117 13.50 6.86 -8.37
N ASP A 118 14.71 6.77 -7.87
CA ASP A 118 15.85 6.24 -8.64
C ASP A 118 15.91 4.70 -8.60
#